data_fdec462dff417d4aff5967c7170499df
#
_entry.id   fdec462dff417d4aff5967c7170499df
#
_cell.length_a   1.000
_cell.length_b   1.000
_cell.length_c   1.000
_cell.angle_alpha   90.00
_cell.angle_beta   90.00
_cell.angle_gamma   90.00
#
_symmetry.space_group_name_H-M   'P 1'
#
loop_
_entity.id
_entity.type
_entity.pdbx_description
1 polymer ?
#
loop_
_entity_poly.entity_id
_entity_poly.type
_entity_poly.pdbx_seq_one_letter_code
_entity_poly.pdbx_strand_id
1 'polypeptide(L)'
;MHVLRDYLGSLGEHTQMRPPVAFDFGVNTHIGKYCFFNFNTTFLDVAPITIGDYVFVGPGCQFLTPTHPINVQDRINFWEGALPITVGNNVWIGGGAIILGGVTIGENAVIGAGSVVTKDVPENTIVAGNPARVIRTIDPQQRPAHPHQYSEQEMTQAQEFYARLEADNF
;
A
#
# COMPACT_ATOMS: atom_id res chain seq x y z
N MET A 1 -17.93 -4.90 -2.54
CA MET A 1 -16.78 -5.38 -3.37
C MET A 1 -17.08 -5.42 -4.88
N HIS A 2 -18.28 -5.85 -5.36
CA HIS A 2 -18.58 -5.83 -6.81
C HIS A 2 -18.38 -4.45 -7.46
N VAL A 3 -18.88 -3.39 -6.83
CA VAL A 3 -18.75 -2.01 -7.36
C VAL A 3 -17.28 -1.59 -7.55
N LEU A 4 -16.37 -1.98 -6.64
CA LEU A 4 -14.95 -1.64 -6.77
C LEU A 4 -14.27 -2.39 -7.93
N ARG A 5 -14.69 -3.62 -8.23
CA ARG A 5 -14.14 -4.38 -9.38
C ARG A 5 -14.47 -3.74 -10.71
N ASP A 6 -15.63 -3.10 -10.81
CA ASP A 6 -16.06 -2.40 -12.03
C ASP A 6 -15.46 -0.99 -12.14
N TYR A 7 -15.01 -0.44 -11.01
CA TYR A 7 -14.48 0.92 -10.93
C TYR A 7 -12.95 0.99 -11.04
N LEU A 8 -12.24 -0.02 -10.53
CA LEU A 8 -10.77 -0.07 -10.55
C LEU A 8 -10.26 -0.66 -11.87
N GLY A 9 -9.01 -0.30 -12.23
CA GLY A 9 -8.32 -0.90 -13.36
C GLY A 9 -8.19 -2.41 -13.21
N SER A 10 -7.86 -2.89 -12.00
CA SER A 10 -7.99 -4.30 -11.61
C SER A 10 -8.02 -4.46 -10.10
N LEU A 11 -8.72 -5.49 -9.62
CA LEU A 11 -8.76 -5.88 -8.21
C LEU A 11 -8.69 -7.40 -8.10
N GLY A 12 -7.57 -7.88 -7.54
CA GLY A 12 -7.31 -9.31 -7.37
C GLY A 12 -8.27 -9.98 -6.38
N GLU A 13 -8.35 -11.30 -6.48
CA GLU A 13 -9.19 -12.12 -5.59
C GLU A 13 -8.72 -12.01 -4.13
N HIS A 14 -9.65 -12.18 -3.20
CA HIS A 14 -9.41 -12.14 -1.75
C HIS A 14 -8.80 -10.83 -1.22
N THR A 15 -8.80 -9.77 -2.03
CA THR A 15 -8.37 -8.44 -1.59
C THR A 15 -9.52 -7.72 -0.90
N GLN A 16 -9.23 -7.16 0.27
CA GLN A 16 -10.19 -6.48 1.13
C GLN A 16 -9.83 -5.00 1.30
N MET A 17 -10.83 -4.14 1.27
CA MET A 17 -10.70 -2.72 1.55
C MET A 17 -11.71 -2.29 2.60
N ARG A 18 -11.25 -1.66 3.66
CA ARG A 18 -12.12 -1.11 4.71
C ARG A 18 -12.47 0.34 4.40
N PRO A 19 -13.75 0.66 4.22
CA PRO A 19 -14.19 2.01 3.94
C PRO A 19 -14.00 2.94 5.16
N PRO A 20 -13.87 4.27 4.95
CA PRO A 20 -13.84 4.89 3.63
C PRO A 20 -12.52 4.69 2.90
N VAL A 21 -12.57 4.57 1.56
CA VAL A 21 -11.43 4.56 0.65
C VAL A 21 -11.71 5.59 -0.44
N ALA A 22 -10.75 6.42 -0.77
CA ALA A 22 -10.89 7.45 -1.79
C ALA A 22 -10.03 7.16 -3.01
N PHE A 23 -10.59 7.36 -4.19
CA PHE A 23 -9.91 7.26 -5.47
C PHE A 23 -10.17 8.56 -6.25
N ASP A 24 -9.22 8.98 -7.07
CA ASP A 24 -9.42 10.07 -8.02
C ASP A 24 -10.15 9.51 -9.27
N PHE A 25 -9.48 8.68 -10.05
CA PHE A 25 -10.06 8.04 -11.24
C PHE A 25 -10.47 6.57 -10.99
N GLY A 26 -9.77 5.84 -10.18
CA GLY A 26 -9.96 4.42 -9.93
C GLY A 26 -9.40 3.53 -11.04
N VAL A 27 -9.69 3.83 -12.30
CA VAL A 27 -9.28 3.02 -13.46
C VAL A 27 -7.77 2.88 -13.62
N ASN A 28 -6.98 3.80 -13.04
CA ASN A 28 -5.52 3.75 -13.05
C ASN A 28 -4.94 2.98 -11.85
N THR A 29 -5.79 2.46 -10.97
CA THR A 29 -5.37 1.69 -9.79
C THR A 29 -5.53 0.19 -10.07
N HIS A 30 -4.41 -0.53 -10.00
CA HIS A 30 -4.30 -1.96 -10.23
C HIS A 30 -3.80 -2.65 -8.97
N ILE A 31 -4.58 -3.57 -8.42
CA ILE A 31 -4.28 -4.23 -7.14
C ILE A 31 -4.29 -5.74 -7.32
N GLY A 32 -3.26 -6.38 -6.80
CA GLY A 32 -3.11 -7.82 -6.77
C GLY A 32 -4.07 -8.51 -5.80
N LYS A 33 -3.86 -9.80 -5.60
CA LYS A 33 -4.69 -10.67 -4.75
C LYS A 33 -4.18 -10.71 -3.31
N TYR A 34 -5.09 -11.08 -2.39
CA TYR A 34 -4.79 -11.26 -0.95
C TYR A 34 -4.25 -9.99 -0.28
N CYS A 35 -4.62 -8.80 -0.78
CA CYS A 35 -4.24 -7.54 -0.18
C CYS A 35 -5.26 -7.07 0.86
N PHE A 36 -4.80 -6.27 1.80
CA PHE A 36 -5.65 -5.64 2.79
C PHE A 36 -5.36 -4.15 2.91
N PHE A 37 -6.38 -3.33 2.71
CA PHE A 37 -6.31 -1.88 2.87
C PHE A 37 -7.21 -1.45 4.03
N ASN A 38 -6.63 -0.76 5.00
CA ASN A 38 -7.37 -0.28 6.15
C ASN A 38 -8.06 1.07 5.87
N PHE A 39 -8.79 1.59 6.86
CA PHE A 39 -9.61 2.81 6.75
C PHE A 39 -8.83 4.02 6.23
N ASN A 40 -9.52 4.91 5.49
CA ASN A 40 -9.03 6.19 5.03
C ASN A 40 -7.80 6.07 4.09
N THR A 41 -7.68 4.98 3.35
CA THR A 41 -6.66 4.88 2.29
C THR A 41 -7.07 5.74 1.10
N THR A 42 -6.13 6.54 0.57
CA THR A 42 -6.35 7.45 -0.56
C THR A 42 -5.46 7.07 -1.74
N PHE A 43 -6.05 6.97 -2.91
CA PHE A 43 -5.38 6.73 -4.19
C PHE A 43 -5.64 7.94 -5.10
N LEU A 44 -4.64 8.82 -5.22
CA LEU A 44 -4.68 9.93 -6.17
C LEU A 44 -4.02 9.43 -7.47
N ASP A 45 -4.79 8.69 -8.24
CA ASP A 45 -4.32 7.86 -9.35
C ASP A 45 -4.42 8.56 -10.73
N VAL A 46 -3.90 9.79 -10.82
CA VAL A 46 -3.73 10.50 -12.10
C VAL A 46 -2.77 9.73 -13.03
N ALA A 47 -1.69 9.16 -12.49
CA ALA A 47 -0.85 8.16 -13.16
C ALA A 47 -1.09 6.77 -12.55
N PRO A 48 -0.67 5.68 -13.23
CA PRO A 48 -0.89 4.32 -12.72
C PRO A 48 -0.35 4.07 -11.32
N ILE A 49 -1.15 3.41 -10.48
CA ILE A 49 -0.76 2.84 -9.19
C ILE A 49 -0.88 1.33 -9.31
N THR A 50 0.26 0.63 -9.24
CA THR A 50 0.29 -0.83 -9.33
C THR A 50 0.71 -1.42 -7.99
N ILE A 51 -0.14 -2.24 -7.39
CA ILE A 51 0.09 -2.92 -6.11
C ILE A 51 0.15 -4.43 -6.39
N GLY A 52 1.22 -5.07 -5.93
CA GLY A 52 1.41 -6.53 -6.06
C GLY A 52 0.48 -7.34 -5.15
N ASP A 53 0.80 -8.61 -5.01
CA ASP A 53 0.06 -9.55 -4.17
C ASP A 53 0.48 -9.46 -2.69
N TYR A 54 -0.42 -9.82 -1.76
CA TYR A 54 -0.14 -9.91 -0.32
C TYR A 54 0.35 -8.59 0.30
N VAL A 55 -0.14 -7.45 -0.18
CA VAL A 55 0.22 -6.14 0.35
C VAL A 55 -0.74 -5.75 1.49
N PHE A 56 -0.18 -5.37 2.63
CA PHE A 56 -0.94 -4.94 3.80
C PHE A 56 -0.73 -3.44 4.05
N VAL A 57 -1.83 -2.68 4.07
CA VAL A 57 -1.80 -1.23 4.18
C VAL A 57 -2.56 -0.79 5.43
N GLY A 58 -1.87 -0.08 6.32
CA GLY A 58 -2.42 0.50 7.54
C GLY A 58 -3.39 1.66 7.26
N PRO A 59 -4.12 2.14 8.29
CA PRO A 59 -5.09 3.21 8.11
C PRO A 59 -4.44 4.54 7.73
N GLY A 60 -5.15 5.35 6.92
CA GLY A 60 -4.74 6.70 6.57
C GLY A 60 -3.55 6.80 5.61
N CYS A 61 -3.20 5.72 4.93
CA CYS A 61 -2.14 5.73 3.92
C CYS A 61 -2.57 6.45 2.65
N GLN A 62 -1.61 7.08 1.97
CA GLN A 62 -1.85 7.84 0.76
C GLN A 62 -0.87 7.45 -0.34
N PHE A 63 -1.39 7.25 -1.55
CA PHE A 63 -0.63 7.02 -2.78
C PHE A 63 -0.89 8.20 -3.71
N LEU A 64 0.10 9.08 -3.86
CA LEU A 64 -0.06 10.38 -4.50
C LEU A 64 0.80 10.45 -5.76
N THR A 65 0.20 10.19 -6.92
CA THR A 65 0.93 10.23 -8.20
C THR A 65 1.11 11.63 -8.76
N PRO A 66 0.18 12.62 -8.54
CA PRO A 66 0.31 13.95 -9.13
C PRO A 66 1.46 14.76 -8.53
N THR A 67 1.95 15.67 -9.35
CA THR A 67 2.94 16.67 -8.95
C THR A 67 2.67 17.98 -9.70
N HIS A 68 3.03 19.11 -9.07
CA HIS A 68 2.97 20.42 -9.71
C HIS A 68 4.36 20.98 -9.91
N PRO A 69 4.59 21.79 -10.97
CA PRO A 69 5.87 22.43 -11.22
C PRO A 69 6.32 23.30 -10.03
N ILE A 70 7.63 23.26 -9.72
CA ILE A 70 8.23 24.17 -8.74
C ILE A 70 8.24 25.61 -9.31
N ASN A 71 8.33 25.76 -10.61
CA ASN A 71 8.26 27.05 -11.29
C ASN A 71 6.90 27.70 -11.05
N VAL A 72 6.89 28.97 -10.61
CA VAL A 72 5.68 29.71 -10.24
C VAL A 72 4.76 29.93 -11.45
N GLN A 73 5.35 30.31 -12.60
CA GLN A 73 4.58 30.62 -13.80
C GLN A 73 3.90 29.37 -14.37
N ASP A 74 4.58 28.23 -14.33
CA ASP A 74 3.99 26.96 -14.80
C ASP A 74 2.81 26.53 -13.92
N ARG A 75 2.88 26.76 -12.59
CA ARG A 75 1.73 26.51 -11.70
C ARG A 75 0.56 27.46 -11.96
N ILE A 76 0.84 28.75 -12.22
CA ILE A 76 -0.20 29.72 -12.57
C ILE A 76 -0.87 29.31 -13.90
N ASN A 77 -0.12 28.72 -14.81
CA ASN A 77 -0.63 28.20 -16.08
C ASN A 77 -1.33 26.84 -15.94
N PHE A 78 -1.56 26.35 -14.70
CA PHE A 78 -2.22 25.09 -14.38
C PHE A 78 -1.53 23.85 -14.93
N TRP A 79 -0.20 23.90 -15.12
CA TRP A 79 0.53 22.71 -15.51
C TRP A 79 0.57 21.72 -14.35
N GLU A 80 0.35 20.46 -14.68
CA GLU A 80 0.38 19.34 -13.77
C GLU A 80 1.09 18.17 -14.43
N GLY A 81 1.75 17.38 -13.63
CA GLY A 81 2.36 16.11 -14.03
C GLY A 81 1.97 15.01 -13.06
N ALA A 82 2.17 13.78 -13.46
CA ALA A 82 2.02 12.65 -12.56
C ALA A 82 3.05 11.57 -12.89
N LEU A 83 3.53 10.87 -11.86
CA LEU A 83 4.46 9.77 -11.99
C LEU A 83 3.85 8.50 -11.36
N PRO A 84 4.02 7.33 -11.98
CA PRO A 84 3.43 6.09 -11.48
C PRO A 84 4.02 5.69 -10.13
N ILE A 85 3.24 4.92 -9.37
CA ILE A 85 3.70 4.26 -8.14
C ILE A 85 3.62 2.75 -8.35
N THR A 86 4.68 2.05 -7.97
CA THR A 86 4.73 0.58 -8.03
C THR A 86 5.06 0.02 -6.65
N VAL A 87 4.25 -0.94 -6.18
CA VAL A 87 4.49 -1.67 -4.92
C VAL A 87 4.61 -3.15 -5.25
N GLY A 88 5.73 -3.75 -4.87
CA GLY A 88 6.00 -5.18 -5.04
C GLY A 88 5.11 -6.06 -4.16
N ASN A 89 5.33 -7.36 -4.24
CA ASN A 89 4.59 -8.34 -3.45
C ASN A 89 5.00 -8.30 -1.96
N ASN A 90 4.08 -8.76 -1.10
CA ASN A 90 4.36 -8.98 0.32
C ASN A 90 4.92 -7.73 1.05
N VAL A 91 4.47 -6.54 0.65
CA VAL A 91 4.87 -5.27 1.28
C VAL A 91 3.92 -4.94 2.43
N TRP A 92 4.48 -4.46 3.55
CA TRP A 92 3.71 -3.89 4.64
C TRP A 92 3.92 -2.38 4.72
N ILE A 93 2.83 -1.62 4.61
CA ILE A 93 2.82 -0.16 4.71
C ILE A 93 2.12 0.23 6.02
N GLY A 94 2.88 0.79 6.95
CA GLY A 94 2.40 1.26 8.25
C GLY A 94 1.44 2.43 8.12
N GLY A 95 0.52 2.56 9.08
CA GLY A 95 -0.53 3.58 9.05
C GLY A 95 0.00 5.00 8.91
N GLY A 96 -0.73 5.83 8.15
CA GLY A 96 -0.38 7.23 7.90
C GLY A 96 0.83 7.44 6.98
N ALA A 97 1.34 6.40 6.34
CA ALA A 97 2.43 6.55 5.37
C ALA A 97 1.94 7.24 4.09
N ILE A 98 2.81 8.05 3.49
CA ILE A 98 2.58 8.77 2.23
C ILE A 98 3.60 8.31 1.21
N ILE A 99 3.13 7.78 0.08
CA ILE A 99 3.95 7.32 -1.03
C ILE A 99 3.82 8.34 -2.16
N LEU A 100 4.93 8.93 -2.56
CA LEU A 100 4.93 9.95 -3.62
C LEU A 100 5.09 9.33 -5.02
N GLY A 101 4.65 10.07 -6.01
CA GLY A 101 4.76 9.70 -7.41
C GLY A 101 6.19 9.41 -7.85
N GLY A 102 6.36 8.40 -8.71
CA GLY A 102 7.64 7.92 -9.22
C GLY A 102 8.33 6.89 -8.33
N VAL A 103 7.76 6.55 -7.16
CA VAL A 103 8.37 5.60 -6.21
C VAL A 103 8.05 4.16 -6.60
N THR A 104 9.09 3.32 -6.56
CA THR A 104 8.98 1.86 -6.59
C THR A 104 9.34 1.30 -5.21
N ILE A 105 8.45 0.51 -4.61
CA ILE A 105 8.68 -0.21 -3.37
C ILE A 105 8.93 -1.67 -3.71
N GLY A 106 10.13 -2.15 -3.39
CA GLY A 106 10.55 -3.53 -3.67
C GLY A 106 9.81 -4.57 -2.83
N GLU A 107 9.85 -5.80 -3.28
CA GLU A 107 9.22 -6.96 -2.62
C GLU A 107 9.69 -7.13 -1.17
N ASN A 108 8.80 -7.58 -0.28
CA ASN A 108 9.05 -7.80 1.15
C ASN A 108 9.46 -6.54 1.93
N ALA A 109 9.34 -5.34 1.34
CA ALA A 109 9.68 -4.12 2.06
C ALA A 109 8.67 -3.81 3.16
N VAL A 110 9.13 -3.08 4.17
CA VAL A 110 8.30 -2.55 5.26
C VAL A 110 8.46 -1.04 5.33
N ILE A 111 7.35 -0.33 5.24
CA ILE A 111 7.28 1.12 5.40
C ILE A 111 6.77 1.42 6.81
N GLY A 112 7.59 2.06 7.63
CA GLY A 112 7.22 2.47 8.99
C GLY A 112 6.04 3.44 9.00
N ALA A 113 5.22 3.40 10.05
CA ALA A 113 4.07 4.28 10.19
C ALA A 113 4.48 5.78 10.16
N GLY A 114 3.65 6.63 9.56
CA GLY A 114 3.88 8.08 9.42
C GLY A 114 5.04 8.46 8.48
N SER A 115 5.55 7.52 7.70
CA SER A 115 6.67 7.78 6.78
C SER A 115 6.23 8.52 5.53
N VAL A 116 7.12 9.38 4.99
CA VAL A 116 6.95 9.98 3.68
C VAL A 116 8.01 9.41 2.73
N VAL A 117 7.59 8.52 1.83
CA VAL A 117 8.45 7.81 0.90
C VAL A 117 8.62 8.65 -0.36
N THR A 118 9.83 9.17 -0.55
CA THR A 118 10.19 10.11 -1.63
C THR A 118 11.18 9.53 -2.64
N LYS A 119 11.62 8.29 -2.43
CA LYS A 119 12.58 7.56 -3.28
C LYS A 119 12.26 6.08 -3.26
N ASP A 120 12.77 5.36 -4.24
CA ASP A 120 12.64 3.92 -4.31
C ASP A 120 13.11 3.23 -3.03
N VAL A 121 12.39 2.18 -2.66
CA VAL A 121 12.69 1.33 -1.51
C VAL A 121 13.19 -0.01 -2.02
N PRO A 122 14.41 -0.42 -1.70
CA PRO A 122 14.92 -1.73 -2.08
C PRO A 122 14.06 -2.86 -1.51
N GLU A 123 14.07 -4.00 -2.17
CA GLU A 123 13.47 -5.23 -1.65
C GLU A 123 14.07 -5.62 -0.28
N ASN A 124 13.31 -6.36 0.51
CA ASN A 124 13.75 -6.88 1.81
C ASN A 124 14.31 -5.78 2.74
N THR A 125 13.70 -4.61 2.74
CA THR A 125 14.20 -3.43 3.46
C THR A 125 13.12 -2.79 4.34
N ILE A 126 13.49 -2.36 5.53
CA ILE A 126 12.66 -1.51 6.38
C ILE A 126 13.09 -0.07 6.20
N VAL A 127 12.14 0.80 5.83
CA VAL A 127 12.34 2.25 5.79
C VAL A 127 11.38 2.96 6.73
N ALA A 128 11.79 4.09 7.31
CA ALA A 128 10.91 4.92 8.14
C ALA A 128 11.36 6.39 8.15
N GLY A 129 10.44 7.27 8.55
CA GLY A 129 10.67 8.70 8.77
C GLY A 129 10.15 9.61 7.67
N ASN A 130 10.37 10.90 7.83
CA ASN A 130 10.03 11.94 6.85
C ASN A 130 11.27 12.85 6.61
N PRO A 131 11.93 12.75 5.43
CA PRO A 131 11.69 11.73 4.41
C PRO A 131 12.16 10.34 4.88
N ALA A 132 11.54 9.28 4.36
CA ALA A 132 11.87 7.91 4.72
C ALA A 132 13.33 7.57 4.40
N ARG A 133 13.99 6.85 5.32
CA ARG A 133 15.35 6.35 5.18
C ARG A 133 15.42 4.88 5.55
N VAL A 134 16.38 4.19 4.98
CA VAL A 134 16.65 2.78 5.31
C VAL A 134 17.03 2.67 6.78
N ILE A 135 16.32 1.81 7.50
CA ILE A 135 16.58 1.46 8.89
C ILE A 135 17.44 0.19 8.95
N ARG A 136 17.04 -0.85 8.22
CA ARG A 136 17.80 -2.10 8.09
C ARG A 136 17.24 -2.96 6.96
N THR A 137 18.00 -3.98 6.60
CA THR A 137 17.54 -5.06 5.72
C THR A 137 16.80 -6.14 6.53
N ILE A 138 15.96 -6.90 5.85
CA ILE A 138 15.23 -8.05 6.35
C ILE A 138 15.85 -9.29 5.71
N ASP A 139 16.12 -10.32 6.49
CA ASP A 139 16.33 -11.66 5.96
C ASP A 139 14.95 -12.35 5.88
N PRO A 140 14.39 -12.59 4.68
CA PRO A 140 13.05 -13.16 4.55
C PRO A 140 12.98 -14.61 5.05
N GLN A 141 14.10 -15.29 5.25
CA GLN A 141 14.16 -16.64 5.82
C GLN A 141 14.28 -16.64 7.35
N GLN A 142 14.70 -15.51 7.93
CA GLN A 142 14.86 -15.39 9.36
C GLN A 142 13.51 -15.10 10.02
N ARG A 143 13.01 -16.03 10.84
CA ARG A 143 11.94 -15.72 11.79
C ARG A 143 12.57 -15.01 13.00
N PRO A 144 12.35 -13.71 13.19
CA PRO A 144 12.78 -13.06 14.41
C PRO A 144 12.09 -13.72 15.61
N ALA A 145 12.81 -13.94 16.68
CA ALA A 145 12.20 -14.28 17.96
C ALA A 145 11.33 -13.09 18.39
N HIS A 146 10.04 -13.18 18.10
CA HIS A 146 9.09 -12.15 18.50
C HIS A 146 8.69 -12.40 19.96
N PRO A 147 8.69 -11.39 20.86
CA PRO A 147 8.21 -11.54 22.23
C PRO A 147 6.73 -11.95 22.32
N HIS A 148 5.97 -11.79 21.21
CA HIS A 148 4.61 -12.29 21.05
C HIS A 148 4.60 -13.32 19.92
N GLN A 149 5.16 -14.50 20.16
CA GLN A 149 4.83 -15.64 19.31
C GLN A 149 3.39 -16.01 19.61
N TYR A 150 2.53 -15.83 18.60
CA TYR A 150 1.21 -16.42 18.67
C TYR A 150 1.35 -17.94 18.85
N SER A 151 0.67 -18.47 19.83
CA SER A 151 0.57 -19.93 20.00
C SER A 151 -0.09 -20.55 18.76
N GLU A 152 0.16 -21.82 18.50
CA GLU A 152 -0.54 -22.53 17.40
C GLU A 152 -2.07 -22.39 17.53
N GLN A 153 -2.59 -22.34 18.75
CA GLN A 153 -4.00 -22.17 19.01
C GLN A 153 -4.50 -20.78 18.60
N GLU A 154 -3.76 -19.71 18.88
CA GLU A 154 -4.12 -18.35 18.46
C GLU A 154 -4.03 -18.20 16.94
N MET A 155 -3.05 -18.81 16.29
CA MET A 155 -2.93 -18.84 14.84
C MET A 155 -4.10 -19.59 14.18
N THR A 156 -4.49 -20.74 14.74
CA THR A 156 -5.65 -21.50 14.28
C THR A 156 -6.94 -20.69 14.42
N GLN A 157 -7.15 -20.04 15.57
CA GLN A 157 -8.32 -19.17 15.80
C GLN A 157 -8.37 -18.00 14.82
N ALA A 158 -7.23 -17.38 14.53
CA ALA A 158 -7.16 -16.32 13.54
C ALA A 158 -7.51 -16.83 12.14
N GLN A 159 -6.98 -17.98 11.73
CA GLN A 159 -7.31 -18.61 10.44
C GLN A 159 -8.79 -18.96 10.33
N GLU A 160 -9.39 -19.54 11.37
CA GLU A 160 -10.82 -19.83 11.41
C GLU A 160 -11.68 -18.56 11.35
N PHE A 161 -11.25 -17.49 12.01
CA PHE A 161 -11.92 -16.19 11.95
C PHE A 161 -11.91 -15.62 10.53
N TYR A 162 -10.76 -15.63 9.85
CA TYR A 162 -10.66 -15.17 8.46
C TYR A 162 -11.45 -16.06 7.50
N ALA A 163 -11.43 -17.38 7.67
CA ALA A 163 -12.21 -18.30 6.86
C ALA A 163 -13.74 -18.06 7.00
N ARG A 164 -14.21 -17.69 8.19
CA ARG A 164 -15.64 -17.31 8.39
C ARG A 164 -15.95 -15.98 7.67
N LEU A 165 -15.07 -14.98 7.76
CA LEU A 165 -15.27 -13.71 7.05
C LEU A 165 -15.32 -13.92 5.52
N GLU A 166 -14.55 -14.86 4.99
CA GLU A 166 -14.60 -15.22 3.56
C GLU A 166 -15.90 -15.93 3.18
N ALA A 167 -16.41 -16.81 4.07
CA ALA A 167 -17.66 -17.54 3.84
C ALA A 167 -18.91 -16.66 3.93
N ASP A 168 -18.87 -15.60 4.73
CA ASP A 168 -19.99 -14.65 4.94
C ASP A 168 -20.10 -13.57 3.85
N ASN A 169 -19.34 -13.69 2.74
CA ASN A 169 -19.44 -12.80 1.56
C ASN A 169 -19.34 -11.29 1.88
N PHE A 170 -18.25 -10.87 2.49
CA PHE A 170 -17.92 -9.44 2.51
C PHE A 170 -17.34 -8.98 1.18
#